data_67584eb9fc2b6fb78bc8c40c6528e5c4
#
_entry.id   67584eb9fc2b6fb78bc8c40c6528e5c4
#
_cell.length_a   1.000
_cell.length_b   1.000
_cell.length_c   1.000
_cell.angle_alpha   90.00
_cell.angle_beta   90.00
_cell.angle_gamma   90.00
#
_symmetry.space_group_name_H-M   'P 1'
#
loop_
_entity.id
_entity.type
_entity.pdbx_description
1 polymer ?
#
loop_
_entity_poly.entity_id
_entity_poly.type
_entity_poly.pdbx_seq_one_letter_code
_entity_poly.pdbx_strand_id
1 'polypeptide(L)'
;MLLREWGATRPGTREVGPTESFVSDIFTEVDEEVRREQLKKLWERYGNYVIAVAFLIVAAVAAYRGYDYWENRRAAEAGAAYDAASRLADEGKHEEAAAAFGKLVTDGTASYQVLARLREAAEIAEHDPKAAVAAYDKIAGETTGQPLVSELASIRAAFLLVDTAKLDEMTQRLEPLAQASSPFRHTARELLALSAWRNGDSAAMRRWSDAAKNDPEAPSGLRSRMEVLASLLPETGKP
;
A
#
# COMPACT_ATOMS: atom_id res chain seq x y z
N MET A 1 -60.61 -71.16 -10.38
CA MET A 1 -60.27 -72.06 -11.48
C MET A 1 -58.76 -72.08 -11.69
N LEU A 2 -58.14 -73.23 -11.44
CA LEU A 2 -56.85 -73.74 -11.86
C LEU A 2 -55.60 -72.90 -11.43
N LEU A 3 -54.89 -73.29 -10.42
CA LEU A 3 -53.78 -74.29 -10.36
C LEU A 3 -52.71 -74.08 -11.44
N ARG A 4 -51.48 -73.73 -11.03
CA ARG A 4 -50.34 -74.64 -11.19
C ARG A 4 -49.09 -74.16 -10.48
N GLU A 5 -48.60 -75.00 -9.63
CA GLU A 5 -47.26 -75.04 -9.07
C GLU A 5 -46.18 -75.10 -10.15
N TRP A 6 -45.04 -74.52 -9.87
CA TRP A 6 -43.74 -75.12 -10.18
C TRP A 6 -42.68 -74.44 -9.30
N GLY A 7 -42.21 -75.08 -8.48
CA GLY A 7 -41.12 -75.90 -8.05
C GLY A 7 -39.84 -75.58 -8.83
N ALA A 8 -38.82 -75.12 -8.13
CA ALA A 8 -37.49 -75.69 -8.21
C ALA A 8 -36.37 -74.77 -7.70
N THR A 9 -35.62 -75.40 -6.89
CA THR A 9 -34.16 -75.36 -6.70
C THR A 9 -33.56 -74.05 -6.20
N ARG A 10 -33.29 -74.06 -4.91
CA ARG A 10 -32.21 -73.28 -4.24
C ARG A 10 -30.86 -73.73 -4.82
N PRO A 11 -30.00 -72.90 -5.34
CA PRO A 11 -28.61 -73.22 -5.48
C PRO A 11 -27.93 -73.14 -4.10
N GLY A 12 -27.16 -74.17 -3.82
CA GLY A 12 -26.48 -74.37 -2.58
C GLY A 12 -25.58 -73.21 -2.10
N THR A 13 -25.75 -72.85 -0.86
CA THR A 13 -24.76 -72.14 -0.10
C THR A 13 -23.51 -73.04 -0.02
N ARG A 14 -22.46 -72.59 -0.80
CA ARG A 14 -21.11 -73.06 -0.53
C ARG A 14 -20.72 -72.56 0.83
N GLU A 15 -20.71 -73.43 1.82
CA GLU A 15 -20.00 -73.20 3.09
C GLU A 15 -18.52 -73.00 2.72
N VAL A 16 -18.06 -71.72 2.79
CA VAL A 16 -16.66 -71.41 2.79
C VAL A 16 -16.10 -71.90 4.12
N GLY A 17 -15.32 -72.95 4.08
CA GLY A 17 -14.75 -73.56 5.28
C GLY A 17 -13.86 -72.56 6.03
N PRO A 18 -13.70 -72.72 7.35
CA PRO A 18 -12.99 -71.87 8.29
C PRO A 18 -11.49 -71.71 8.01
N THR A 19 -10.95 -72.33 6.99
CA THR A 19 -9.52 -72.28 6.62
C THR A 19 -9.10 -71.09 5.77
N GLU A 20 -10.01 -70.45 5.02
CA GLU A 20 -9.64 -69.32 4.18
C GLU A 20 -9.54 -67.99 4.98
N SER A 21 -10.27 -67.83 6.06
CA SER A 21 -10.19 -66.65 6.93
C SER A 21 -8.88 -66.59 7.74
N PHE A 22 -8.38 -67.73 8.20
CA PHE A 22 -7.14 -67.86 8.96
C PHE A 22 -5.88 -67.51 8.10
N VAL A 23 -5.89 -67.85 6.82
CA VAL A 23 -4.74 -67.58 5.93
C VAL A 23 -4.67 -66.06 5.57
N SER A 24 -5.79 -65.41 5.37
CA SER A 24 -5.82 -63.98 5.09
C SER A 24 -5.43 -63.13 6.30
N ASP A 25 -5.79 -63.55 7.53
CA ASP A 25 -5.42 -62.85 8.77
C ASP A 25 -3.92 -62.93 9.04
N ILE A 26 -3.30 -64.11 8.80
CA ILE A 26 -1.85 -64.29 8.99
C ILE A 26 -1.05 -63.42 8.01
N PHE A 27 -1.51 -63.26 6.74
CA PHE A 27 -0.82 -62.40 5.78
C PHE A 27 -0.97 -60.90 6.08
N THR A 28 -2.10 -60.47 6.64
CA THR A 28 -2.30 -59.09 7.11
C THR A 28 -1.48 -58.79 8.36
N GLU A 29 -1.37 -59.72 9.27
CA GLU A 29 -0.58 -59.59 10.51
C GLU A 29 0.95 -59.51 10.22
N VAL A 30 1.43 -60.36 9.29
CA VAL A 30 2.82 -60.33 8.85
C VAL A 30 3.16 -59.06 8.06
N ASP A 31 2.27 -58.55 7.21
CA ASP A 31 2.47 -57.31 6.49
C ASP A 31 2.48 -56.07 7.43
N GLU A 32 1.70 -56.12 8.51
CA GLU A 32 1.67 -55.05 9.52
C GLU A 32 2.94 -55.07 10.38
N GLU A 33 3.44 -56.27 10.71
CA GLU A 33 4.68 -56.43 11.49
C GLU A 33 5.92 -56.01 10.67
N VAL A 34 5.99 -56.36 9.40
CA VAL A 34 7.06 -55.95 8.49
C VAL A 34 7.04 -54.41 8.29
N ARG A 35 5.87 -53.78 8.16
CA ARG A 35 5.73 -52.34 8.13
C ARG A 35 6.20 -51.68 9.42
N ARG A 36 5.85 -52.22 10.56
CA ARG A 36 6.31 -51.72 11.88
C ARG A 36 7.83 -51.82 12.04
N GLU A 37 8.43 -52.91 11.62
CA GLU A 37 9.89 -53.08 11.67
C GLU A 37 10.62 -52.12 10.71
N GLN A 38 10.10 -51.90 9.51
CA GLN A 38 10.67 -50.94 8.56
C GLN A 38 10.54 -49.52 9.08
N LEU A 39 9.42 -49.10 9.62
CA LEU A 39 9.22 -47.82 10.27
C LEU A 39 10.15 -47.62 11.47
N LYS A 40 10.35 -48.66 12.29
CA LYS A 40 11.24 -48.59 13.43
C LYS A 40 12.69 -48.43 13.02
N LYS A 41 13.17 -49.14 11.98
CA LYS A 41 14.52 -49.02 11.42
C LYS A 41 14.74 -47.63 10.79
N LEU A 42 13.73 -47.06 10.10
CA LEU A 42 13.78 -45.70 9.57
C LEU A 42 13.82 -44.67 10.70
N TRP A 43 13.03 -44.86 11.76
CA TRP A 43 13.01 -43.97 12.92
C TRP A 43 14.33 -44.00 13.70
N GLU A 44 14.90 -45.19 13.93
CA GLU A 44 16.21 -45.36 14.59
C GLU A 44 17.33 -44.68 13.81
N ARG A 45 17.23 -44.64 12.47
CA ARG A 45 18.25 -44.01 11.61
C ARG A 45 18.06 -42.51 11.39
N TYR A 46 16.83 -42.04 11.26
CA TYR A 46 16.51 -40.67 10.87
C TYR A 46 15.73 -39.86 11.93
N GLY A 47 15.27 -40.51 13.02
CA GLY A 47 14.45 -39.86 14.04
C GLY A 47 15.09 -38.59 14.62
N ASN A 48 16.40 -38.62 14.88
CA ASN A 48 17.12 -37.44 15.38
C ASN A 48 17.12 -36.31 14.38
N TYR A 49 17.22 -36.60 13.08
CA TYR A 49 17.15 -35.56 12.04
C TYR A 49 15.73 -34.99 11.89
N VAL A 50 14.70 -35.83 11.99
CA VAL A 50 13.30 -35.42 11.97
C VAL A 50 13.01 -34.52 13.17
N ILE A 51 13.47 -34.87 14.36
CA ILE A 51 13.32 -34.03 15.55
C ILE A 51 14.10 -32.72 15.40
N ALA A 52 15.32 -32.75 14.87
CA ALA A 52 16.12 -31.54 14.64
C ALA A 52 15.42 -30.59 13.64
N VAL A 53 14.90 -31.13 12.54
CA VAL A 53 14.15 -30.34 11.54
C VAL A 53 12.86 -29.76 12.13
N ALA A 54 12.12 -30.57 12.90
CA ALA A 54 10.91 -30.11 13.58
C ALA A 54 11.23 -28.97 14.57
N PHE A 55 12.32 -29.10 15.33
CA PHE A 55 12.78 -28.06 16.24
C PHE A 55 13.19 -26.78 15.49
N LEU A 56 13.89 -26.90 14.37
CA LEU A 56 14.27 -25.75 13.51
C LEU A 56 13.04 -25.02 12.97
N ILE A 57 12.03 -25.76 12.54
CA ILE A 57 10.76 -25.16 12.06
C ILE A 57 10.07 -24.38 13.19
N VAL A 58 9.97 -24.97 14.37
CA VAL A 58 9.36 -24.32 15.54
C VAL A 58 10.15 -23.09 15.93
N ALA A 59 11.48 -23.17 15.96
CA ALA A 59 12.34 -22.01 16.27
C ALA A 59 12.20 -20.89 15.23
N ALA A 60 12.14 -21.23 13.94
CA ALA A 60 11.94 -20.26 12.86
C ALA A 60 10.57 -19.56 12.98
N VAL A 61 9.50 -20.33 13.26
CA VAL A 61 8.16 -19.78 13.47
C VAL A 61 8.12 -18.88 14.72
N ALA A 62 8.76 -19.29 15.81
CA ALA A 62 8.82 -18.50 17.03
C ALA A 62 9.59 -17.20 16.83
N ALA A 63 10.73 -17.24 16.11
CA ALA A 63 11.51 -16.05 15.76
C ALA A 63 10.71 -15.10 14.86
N TYR A 64 10.03 -15.63 13.84
CA TYR A 64 9.17 -14.85 12.96
C TYR A 64 8.01 -14.17 13.73
N ARG A 65 7.32 -14.91 14.59
CA ARG A 65 6.24 -14.35 15.43
C ARG A 65 6.72 -13.32 16.43
N GLY A 66 7.91 -13.55 17.02
CA GLY A 66 8.53 -12.57 17.92
C GLY A 66 8.89 -11.27 17.22
N TYR A 67 9.45 -11.38 16.01
CA TYR A 67 9.77 -10.22 15.17
C TYR A 67 8.50 -9.45 14.75
N ASP A 68 7.49 -10.14 14.24
CA ASP A 68 6.20 -9.58 13.84
C ASP A 68 5.50 -8.86 15.01
N TYR A 69 5.50 -9.48 16.20
CA TYR A 69 4.96 -8.86 17.41
C TYR A 69 5.70 -7.56 17.80
N TRP A 70 7.03 -7.58 17.72
CA TRP A 70 7.84 -6.40 18.05
C TRP A 70 7.64 -5.27 17.03
N GLU A 71 7.58 -5.58 15.73
CA GLU A 71 7.33 -4.62 14.67
C GLU A 71 5.93 -4.00 14.79
N ASN A 72 4.90 -4.82 15.01
CA ASN A 72 3.53 -4.37 15.21
C ASN A 72 3.40 -3.46 16.44
N ARG A 73 4.11 -3.77 17.52
CA ARG A 73 4.14 -2.93 18.71
C ARG A 73 4.78 -1.58 18.44
N ARG A 74 5.91 -1.54 17.75
CA ARG A 74 6.56 -0.28 17.34
C ARG A 74 5.67 0.53 16.40
N ALA A 75 4.99 -0.12 15.47
CA ALA A 75 4.04 0.55 14.58
C ALA A 75 2.84 1.14 15.36
N ALA A 76 2.32 0.43 16.35
CA ALA A 76 1.24 0.91 17.21
C ALA A 76 1.68 2.11 18.06
N GLU A 77 2.89 2.08 18.63
CA GLU A 77 3.46 3.20 19.38
C GLU A 77 3.67 4.44 18.47
N ALA A 78 4.19 4.23 17.25
CA ALA A 78 4.35 5.31 16.27
C ALA A 78 2.98 5.87 15.81
N GLY A 79 1.97 5.01 15.64
CA GLY A 79 0.60 5.42 15.33
C GLY A 79 -0.02 6.28 16.43
N ALA A 80 0.10 5.87 17.68
CA ALA A 80 -0.39 6.64 18.82
C ALA A 80 0.30 8.01 18.96
N ALA A 81 1.61 8.06 18.69
CA ALA A 81 2.35 9.32 18.67
C ALA A 81 1.93 10.23 17.50
N TYR A 82 1.67 9.65 16.32
CA TYR A 82 1.14 10.37 15.15
C TYR A 82 -0.24 10.97 15.45
N ASP A 83 -1.15 10.20 16.04
CA ASP A 83 -2.47 10.67 16.43
C ASP A 83 -2.39 11.78 17.49
N ALA A 84 -1.44 11.69 18.43
CA ALA A 84 -1.22 12.74 19.42
C ALA A 84 -0.73 14.05 18.77
N ALA A 85 0.21 13.96 17.82
CA ALA A 85 0.67 15.11 17.04
C ALA A 85 -0.45 15.71 16.18
N SER A 86 -1.28 14.87 15.57
CA SER A 86 -2.43 15.33 14.78
C SER A 86 -3.46 16.08 15.62
N ARG A 87 -3.72 15.63 16.86
CA ARG A 87 -4.60 16.38 17.79
C ARG A 87 -4.06 17.76 18.14
N LEU A 88 -2.73 17.90 18.31
CA LEU A 88 -2.12 19.23 18.53
C LEU A 88 -2.37 20.15 17.32
N ALA A 89 -2.25 19.61 16.10
CA ALA A 89 -2.56 20.37 14.89
C ALA A 89 -4.04 20.79 14.83
N ASP A 90 -4.96 19.88 15.14
CA ASP A 90 -6.41 20.15 15.16
C ASP A 90 -6.80 21.20 16.23
N GLU A 91 -6.01 21.29 17.31
CA GLU A 91 -6.14 22.31 18.36
C GLU A 91 -5.51 23.67 17.97
N GLY A 92 -4.93 23.78 16.77
CA GLY A 92 -4.24 24.99 16.30
C GLY A 92 -2.85 25.19 16.91
N LYS A 93 -2.30 24.18 17.60
CA LYS A 93 -0.96 24.21 18.21
C LYS A 93 0.11 23.76 17.20
N HIS A 94 0.23 24.51 16.09
CA HIS A 94 1.04 24.10 14.94
C HIS A 94 2.52 23.90 15.25
N GLU A 95 3.12 24.76 16.11
CA GLU A 95 4.53 24.61 16.50
C GLU A 95 4.77 23.34 17.33
N GLU A 96 3.87 23.04 18.27
CA GLU A 96 3.95 21.83 19.10
C GLU A 96 3.71 20.58 18.23
N ALA A 97 2.76 20.65 17.29
CA ALA A 97 2.48 19.58 16.33
C ALA A 97 3.70 19.33 15.44
N ALA A 98 4.31 20.36 14.86
CA ALA A 98 5.53 20.24 14.04
C ALA A 98 6.67 19.58 14.86
N ALA A 99 6.89 20.00 16.08
CA ALA A 99 7.90 19.40 16.96
C ALA A 99 7.60 17.92 17.28
N ALA A 100 6.31 17.57 17.46
CA ALA A 100 5.89 16.19 17.71
C ALA A 100 6.06 15.30 16.47
N PHE A 101 5.71 15.79 15.28
CA PHE A 101 5.98 15.10 14.03
C PHE A 101 7.49 14.97 13.77
N GLY A 102 8.30 15.99 14.06
CA GLY A 102 9.76 15.92 13.96
C GLY A 102 10.40 14.81 14.78
N LYS A 103 9.85 14.50 15.98
CA LYS A 103 10.28 13.32 16.76
C LYS A 103 9.95 12.01 16.04
N LEU A 104 8.79 11.91 15.39
CA LEU A 104 8.43 10.74 14.62
C LEU A 104 9.28 10.54 13.36
N VAL A 105 9.84 11.61 12.80
CA VAL A 105 10.79 11.53 11.69
C VAL A 105 12.06 10.77 12.09
N THR A 106 12.48 10.87 13.35
CA THR A 106 13.68 10.18 13.87
C THR A 106 13.37 8.81 14.46
N ASP A 107 12.30 8.69 15.23
CA ASP A 107 12.03 7.55 16.11
C ASP A 107 10.96 6.61 15.55
N GLY A 108 10.19 7.05 14.57
CA GLY A 108 9.08 6.30 13.98
C GLY A 108 9.53 5.13 13.10
N THR A 109 8.58 4.28 12.73
CA THR A 109 8.80 3.27 11.67
C THR A 109 8.92 3.95 10.30
N ALA A 110 9.55 3.28 9.32
CA ALA A 110 9.82 3.88 8.01
C ALA A 110 8.57 4.51 7.35
N SER A 111 7.41 3.86 7.48
CA SER A 111 6.15 4.40 6.94
C SER A 111 5.70 5.66 7.68
N TYR A 112 5.79 5.68 9.01
CA TYR A 112 5.44 6.85 9.80
C TYR A 112 6.44 8.00 9.65
N GLN A 113 7.72 7.72 9.42
CA GLN A 113 8.72 8.76 9.14
C GLN A 113 8.36 9.58 7.90
N VAL A 114 7.94 8.91 6.81
CA VAL A 114 7.54 9.61 5.57
C VAL A 114 6.30 10.47 5.80
N LEU A 115 5.28 9.92 6.47
CA LEU A 115 4.05 10.67 6.79
C LEU A 115 4.34 11.84 7.73
N ALA A 116 5.17 11.62 8.75
CA ALA A 116 5.55 12.63 9.73
C ALA A 116 6.29 13.81 9.07
N ARG A 117 7.23 13.56 8.14
CA ARG A 117 7.91 14.63 7.39
C ARG A 117 6.95 15.51 6.61
N LEU A 118 5.97 14.89 5.92
CA LEU A 118 4.97 15.65 5.16
C LEU A 118 4.06 16.47 6.07
N ARG A 119 3.69 15.93 7.24
CA ARG A 119 2.87 16.64 8.22
C ARG A 119 3.66 17.74 8.93
N GLU A 120 4.89 17.48 9.36
CA GLU A 120 5.79 18.48 9.92
C GLU A 120 5.90 19.71 8.99
N ALA A 121 6.17 19.48 7.71
CA ALA A 121 6.25 20.56 6.72
C ALA A 121 4.91 21.31 6.57
N ALA A 122 3.77 20.61 6.68
CA ALA A 122 2.45 21.24 6.63
C ALA A 122 2.19 22.12 7.86
N GLU A 123 2.58 21.69 9.05
CA GLU A 123 2.41 22.49 10.28
C GLU A 123 3.35 23.71 10.30
N ILE A 124 4.57 23.57 9.77
CA ILE A 124 5.48 24.71 9.57
C ILE A 124 4.87 25.75 8.63
N ALA A 125 4.11 25.34 7.62
CA ALA A 125 3.53 26.26 6.64
C ALA A 125 2.54 27.26 7.24
N GLU A 126 1.93 26.94 8.38
CA GLU A 126 0.95 27.82 9.05
C GLU A 126 1.59 29.11 9.61
N HIS A 127 2.90 29.09 9.87
CA HIS A 127 3.60 30.26 10.42
C HIS A 127 4.84 30.68 9.60
N ASP A 128 5.49 29.76 8.87
CA ASP A 128 6.63 30.03 8.00
C ASP A 128 6.51 29.28 6.66
N PRO A 129 5.73 29.80 5.69
CA PRO A 129 5.59 29.17 4.38
C PRO A 129 6.92 28.98 3.64
N LYS A 130 7.92 29.84 3.88
CA LYS A 130 9.23 29.72 3.23
C LYS A 130 10.03 28.54 3.78
N ALA A 131 10.02 28.36 5.09
CA ALA A 131 10.64 27.19 5.72
C ALA A 131 9.93 25.90 5.30
N ALA A 132 8.60 25.92 5.17
CA ALA A 132 7.82 24.78 4.70
C ALA A 132 8.17 24.40 3.24
N VAL A 133 8.33 25.37 2.35
CA VAL A 133 8.79 25.11 0.97
C VAL A 133 10.15 24.41 0.98
N ALA A 134 11.10 24.90 1.79
CA ALA A 134 12.41 24.25 1.91
C ALA A 134 12.31 22.81 2.47
N ALA A 135 11.41 22.59 3.43
CA ALA A 135 11.15 21.24 3.97
C ALA A 135 10.55 20.30 2.91
N TYR A 136 9.58 20.75 2.13
CA TYR A 136 9.01 19.97 1.02
C TYR A 136 10.04 19.70 -0.08
N ASP A 137 10.89 20.66 -0.42
CA ASP A 137 11.95 20.49 -1.42
C ASP A 137 12.98 19.44 -0.97
N LYS A 138 13.31 19.44 0.31
CA LYS A 138 14.15 18.40 0.91
C LYS A 138 13.50 17.02 0.79
N ILE A 139 12.21 16.88 1.13
CA ILE A 139 11.48 15.63 0.98
C ILE A 139 11.49 15.17 -0.48
N ALA A 140 11.21 16.07 -1.42
CA ALA A 140 11.19 15.76 -2.85
C ALA A 140 12.57 15.25 -3.35
N GLY A 141 13.66 15.83 -2.87
CA GLY A 141 15.02 15.44 -3.23
C GLY A 141 15.49 14.12 -2.60
N GLU A 142 15.08 13.84 -1.37
CA GLU A 142 15.52 12.66 -0.62
C GLU A 142 14.72 11.38 -0.93
N THR A 143 13.52 11.50 -1.49
CA THR A 143 12.62 10.36 -1.76
C THR A 143 12.72 9.83 -3.20
N THR A 144 13.93 9.82 -3.76
CA THR A 144 14.19 9.40 -5.16
C THR A 144 13.66 7.99 -5.49
N GLY A 145 13.57 7.10 -4.50
CA GLY A 145 12.98 5.75 -4.64
C GLY A 145 11.45 5.70 -4.47
N GLN A 146 10.81 6.84 -4.17
CA GLN A 146 9.37 6.93 -3.89
C GLN A 146 8.75 8.08 -4.70
N PRO A 147 8.58 7.92 -6.01
CA PRO A 147 8.18 9.01 -6.91
C PRO A 147 6.88 9.69 -6.48
N LEU A 148 5.92 8.94 -5.96
CA LEU A 148 4.64 9.50 -5.49
C LEU A 148 4.83 10.50 -4.35
N VAL A 149 5.73 10.21 -3.40
CA VAL A 149 6.02 11.09 -2.26
C VAL A 149 6.78 12.33 -2.71
N SER A 150 7.77 12.16 -3.60
CA SER A 150 8.53 13.25 -4.19
C SER A 150 7.64 14.22 -4.97
N GLU A 151 6.76 13.72 -5.83
CA GLU A 151 5.81 14.50 -6.58
C GLU A 151 4.80 15.21 -5.67
N LEU A 152 4.27 14.53 -4.66
CA LEU A 152 3.38 15.14 -3.67
C LEU A 152 4.05 16.30 -2.93
N ALA A 153 5.29 16.12 -2.49
CA ALA A 153 6.04 17.18 -1.80
C ALA A 153 6.24 18.38 -2.73
N SER A 154 6.59 18.15 -4.00
CA SER A 154 6.74 19.22 -5.02
C SER A 154 5.43 19.98 -5.25
N ILE A 155 4.28 19.28 -5.30
CA ILE A 155 2.96 19.90 -5.42
C ILE A 155 2.62 20.71 -4.16
N ARG A 156 2.92 20.21 -2.95
CA ARG A 156 2.69 20.96 -1.70
C ARG A 156 3.52 22.23 -1.62
N ALA A 157 4.80 22.18 -2.01
CA ALA A 157 5.63 23.38 -2.13
C ALA A 157 5.05 24.38 -3.14
N ALA A 158 4.57 23.88 -4.29
CA ALA A 158 3.98 24.73 -5.32
C ALA A 158 2.69 25.44 -4.87
N PHE A 159 1.87 24.81 -4.05
CA PHE A 159 0.70 25.47 -3.43
C PHE A 159 1.10 26.68 -2.58
N LEU A 160 2.19 26.58 -1.82
CA LEU A 160 2.68 27.71 -1.01
C LEU A 160 3.32 28.82 -1.85
N LEU A 161 3.78 28.48 -3.05
CA LEU A 161 4.48 29.39 -3.95
C LEU A 161 3.56 30.07 -4.99
N VAL A 162 2.34 29.55 -5.21
CA VAL A 162 1.49 29.98 -6.34
C VAL A 162 1.21 31.48 -6.35
N ASP A 163 1.11 32.11 -5.17
CA ASP A 163 0.81 33.53 -5.04
C ASP A 163 2.06 34.44 -5.06
N THR A 164 3.26 33.87 -4.92
CA THR A 164 4.49 34.68 -4.74
C THR A 164 5.57 34.42 -5.76
N ALA A 165 5.71 33.16 -6.24
CA ALA A 165 6.79 32.79 -7.15
C ALA A 165 6.60 33.31 -8.58
N LYS A 166 7.70 33.48 -9.31
CA LYS A 166 7.68 33.78 -10.74
C LYS A 166 7.18 32.59 -11.55
N LEU A 167 6.62 32.86 -12.73
CA LEU A 167 6.12 31.80 -13.60
C LEU A 167 7.20 30.79 -14.00
N ASP A 168 8.43 31.26 -14.26
CA ASP A 168 9.55 30.40 -14.64
C ASP A 168 9.88 29.36 -13.53
N GLU A 169 9.88 29.80 -12.27
CA GLU A 169 10.12 28.92 -11.12
C GLU A 169 9.00 27.88 -11.00
N MET A 170 7.74 28.31 -11.13
CA MET A 170 6.60 27.41 -11.11
C MET A 170 6.62 26.42 -12.28
N THR A 171 7.02 26.89 -13.47
CA THR A 171 7.14 26.03 -14.66
C THR A 171 8.24 24.99 -14.47
N GLN A 172 9.41 25.38 -14.01
CA GLN A 172 10.50 24.45 -13.74
C GLN A 172 10.10 23.34 -12.75
N ARG A 173 9.33 23.68 -11.72
CA ARG A 173 8.87 22.77 -10.68
C ARG A 173 7.76 21.84 -11.16
N LEU A 174 6.79 22.35 -11.90
CA LEU A 174 5.51 21.69 -12.18
C LEU A 174 5.37 21.10 -13.59
N GLU A 175 6.13 21.57 -14.58
CA GLU A 175 6.01 21.06 -15.95
C GLU A 175 6.32 19.55 -16.06
N PRO A 176 7.29 18.99 -15.33
CA PRO A 176 7.48 17.53 -15.27
C PRO A 176 6.25 16.78 -14.72
N LEU A 177 5.56 17.36 -13.75
CA LEU A 177 4.37 16.80 -13.11
C LEU A 177 3.08 17.02 -13.93
N ALA A 178 3.09 17.92 -14.92
CA ALA A 178 1.95 18.18 -15.80
C ALA A 178 1.80 17.16 -16.93
N GLN A 179 2.75 16.21 -17.06
CA GLN A 179 2.73 15.15 -18.08
C GLN A 179 1.68 14.09 -17.79
N ALA A 180 1.22 13.39 -18.83
CA ALA A 180 0.17 12.38 -18.71
C ALA A 180 0.51 11.22 -17.75
N SER A 181 1.78 10.94 -17.52
CA SER A 181 2.25 9.87 -16.64
C SER A 181 2.17 10.20 -15.14
N SER A 182 2.08 11.50 -14.78
CA SER A 182 2.00 11.89 -13.38
C SER A 182 0.56 11.79 -12.84
N PRO A 183 0.37 11.19 -11.66
CA PRO A 183 -0.93 11.20 -10.97
C PRO A 183 -1.36 12.61 -10.54
N PHE A 184 -0.42 13.56 -10.45
CA PHE A 184 -0.69 14.94 -10.07
C PHE A 184 -0.86 15.89 -11.26
N ARG A 185 -0.92 15.39 -12.51
CA ARG A 185 -0.97 16.22 -13.72
C ARG A 185 -2.08 17.27 -13.73
N HIS A 186 -3.23 16.92 -13.17
CA HIS A 186 -4.36 17.85 -13.10
C HIS A 186 -4.08 19.02 -12.18
N THR A 187 -3.57 18.75 -10.98
CA THR A 187 -3.19 19.76 -9.99
C THR A 187 -2.01 20.62 -10.50
N ALA A 188 -1.02 20.00 -11.13
CA ALA A 188 0.13 20.71 -11.70
C ALA A 188 -0.31 21.69 -12.80
N ARG A 189 -1.20 21.27 -13.72
CA ARG A 189 -1.74 22.14 -14.77
C ARG A 189 -2.57 23.28 -14.21
N GLU A 190 -3.38 23.02 -13.17
CA GLU A 190 -4.16 24.07 -12.48
C GLU A 190 -3.25 25.11 -11.85
N LEU A 191 -2.23 24.70 -11.09
CA LEU A 191 -1.27 25.61 -10.46
C LEU A 191 -0.47 26.41 -11.49
N LEU A 192 -0.10 25.80 -12.61
CA LEU A 192 0.56 26.48 -13.72
C LEU A 192 -0.35 27.53 -14.37
N ALA A 193 -1.63 27.20 -14.58
CA ALA A 193 -2.61 28.16 -15.12
C ALA A 193 -2.83 29.36 -14.19
N LEU A 194 -2.96 29.10 -12.87
CA LEU A 194 -3.10 30.15 -11.86
C LEU A 194 -1.85 31.01 -11.75
N SER A 195 -0.67 30.41 -11.75
CA SER A 195 0.59 31.16 -11.73
C SER A 195 0.76 32.02 -12.99
N ALA A 196 0.43 31.49 -14.18
CA ALA A 196 0.47 32.23 -15.42
C ALA A 196 -0.50 33.42 -15.40
N TRP A 197 -1.72 33.23 -14.93
CA TRP A 197 -2.71 34.29 -14.75
C TRP A 197 -2.19 35.41 -13.86
N ARG A 198 -1.68 35.05 -12.69
CA ARG A 198 -1.11 36.02 -11.73
C ARG A 198 0.08 36.81 -12.30
N ASN A 199 0.93 36.13 -13.09
CA ASN A 199 2.07 36.78 -13.75
C ASN A 199 1.71 37.53 -15.03
N GLY A 200 0.43 37.56 -15.43
CA GLY A 200 -0.04 38.29 -16.64
C GLY A 200 0.28 37.58 -17.95
N ASP A 201 0.72 36.32 -17.93
CA ASP A 201 0.97 35.52 -19.14
C ASP A 201 -0.31 34.85 -19.62
N SER A 202 -1.07 35.55 -20.42
CA SER A 202 -2.33 35.04 -20.98
C SER A 202 -2.14 33.84 -21.91
N ALA A 203 -1.00 33.71 -22.57
CA ALA A 203 -0.71 32.60 -23.48
C ALA A 203 -0.44 31.32 -22.70
N ALA A 204 0.43 31.40 -21.70
CA ALA A 204 0.69 30.27 -20.81
C ALA A 204 -0.57 29.85 -20.03
N MET A 205 -1.34 30.80 -19.51
CA MET A 205 -2.59 30.54 -18.82
C MET A 205 -3.58 29.77 -19.72
N ARG A 206 -3.78 30.21 -20.96
CA ARG A 206 -4.66 29.55 -21.94
C ARG A 206 -4.18 28.12 -22.22
N ARG A 207 -2.88 27.97 -22.50
CA ARG A 207 -2.23 26.68 -22.75
C ARG A 207 -2.53 25.68 -21.63
N TRP A 208 -2.29 26.06 -20.38
CA TRP A 208 -2.45 25.16 -19.24
C TRP A 208 -3.92 24.90 -18.87
N SER A 209 -4.79 25.91 -19.00
CA SER A 209 -6.23 25.74 -18.80
C SER A 209 -6.83 24.79 -19.84
N ASP A 210 -6.44 24.92 -21.11
CA ASP A 210 -6.91 24.02 -22.16
C ASP A 210 -6.38 22.59 -21.99
N ALA A 211 -5.12 22.43 -21.58
CA ALA A 211 -4.55 21.14 -21.26
C ALA A 211 -5.26 20.45 -20.09
N ALA A 212 -5.74 21.22 -19.10
CA ALA A 212 -6.50 20.69 -17.97
C ALA A 212 -7.95 20.34 -18.35
N LYS A 213 -8.64 21.22 -19.12
CA LYS A 213 -10.04 21.00 -19.54
C LYS A 213 -10.20 19.84 -20.52
N ASN A 214 -9.26 19.70 -21.46
CA ASN A 214 -9.35 18.70 -22.53
C ASN A 214 -8.85 17.32 -22.13
N ASP A 215 -8.33 17.16 -20.91
CA ASP A 215 -7.98 15.83 -20.38
C ASP A 215 -9.27 15.05 -20.05
N PRO A 216 -9.50 13.86 -20.67
CA PRO A 216 -10.72 13.06 -20.44
C PRO A 216 -10.90 12.64 -18.99
N GLU A 217 -9.80 12.49 -18.26
CA GLU A 217 -9.78 12.07 -16.86
C GLU A 217 -9.84 13.24 -15.87
N ALA A 218 -9.91 14.49 -16.37
CA ALA A 218 -9.98 15.66 -15.49
C ALA A 218 -11.29 15.66 -14.69
N PRO A 219 -11.23 15.88 -13.36
CA PRO A 219 -12.43 16.04 -12.54
C PRO A 219 -13.30 17.22 -13.02
N SER A 220 -14.64 17.05 -12.94
CA SER A 220 -15.58 18.10 -13.39
C SER A 220 -15.35 19.44 -12.68
N GLY A 221 -15.08 19.41 -11.37
CA GLY A 221 -14.77 20.63 -10.61
C GLY A 221 -13.52 21.37 -11.10
N LEU A 222 -12.49 20.66 -11.58
CA LEU A 222 -11.33 21.29 -12.20
C LEU A 222 -11.70 21.97 -13.52
N ARG A 223 -12.45 21.28 -14.38
CA ARG A 223 -12.89 21.84 -15.66
C ARG A 223 -13.67 23.14 -15.46
N SER A 224 -14.61 23.17 -14.52
CA SER A 224 -15.40 24.37 -14.19
C SER A 224 -14.50 25.51 -13.69
N ARG A 225 -13.52 25.23 -12.81
CA ARG A 225 -12.58 26.27 -12.36
C ARG A 225 -11.72 26.81 -13.51
N MET A 226 -11.28 25.94 -14.40
CA MET A 226 -10.49 26.36 -15.58
C MET A 226 -11.33 27.15 -16.61
N GLU A 227 -12.61 26.86 -16.73
CA GLU A 227 -13.56 27.67 -17.54
C GLU A 227 -13.73 29.07 -16.95
N VAL A 228 -13.94 29.18 -15.65
CA VAL A 228 -14.02 30.47 -14.97
C VAL A 228 -12.71 31.24 -15.13
N LEU A 229 -11.57 30.60 -14.91
CA LEU A 229 -10.26 31.21 -15.06
C LEU A 229 -10.06 31.70 -16.50
N ALA A 230 -10.40 30.90 -17.51
CA ALA A 230 -10.30 31.29 -18.92
C ALA A 230 -11.21 32.46 -19.29
N SER A 231 -12.37 32.64 -18.65
CA SER A 231 -13.27 33.77 -18.89
C SER A 231 -12.73 35.10 -18.38
N LEU A 232 -11.70 35.10 -17.52
CA LEU A 232 -11.04 36.31 -17.05
C LEU A 232 -10.05 36.86 -18.07
N LEU A 233 -9.73 36.10 -19.13
CA LEU A 233 -8.88 36.58 -20.21
C LEU A 233 -9.68 37.53 -21.12
N PRO A 234 -9.08 38.62 -21.59
CA PRO A 234 -9.67 39.46 -22.65
C PRO A 234 -9.92 38.58 -23.89
N GLU A 235 -11.08 38.73 -24.52
CA GLU A 235 -11.38 38.07 -25.80
C GLU A 235 -10.27 38.39 -26.80
N THR A 236 -9.52 37.38 -27.21
CA THR A 236 -8.53 37.54 -28.29
C THR A 236 -9.30 37.77 -29.60
N GLY A 237 -9.36 39.01 -30.06
CA GLY A 237 -9.77 39.30 -31.42
C GLY A 237 -11.15 39.89 -31.59
N LYS A 238 -11.37 41.11 -31.08
CA LYS A 238 -12.14 42.09 -31.83
C LYS A 238 -11.23 43.31 -32.04
N PRO A 239 -10.94 43.63 -33.29
CA PRO A 239 -10.25 44.91 -33.62
C PRO A 239 -11.07 46.10 -33.17
#